data_786eceafe40bd37902d75fbf14fae34e
#
_entry.id   786eceafe40bd37902d75fbf14fae34e
#
_cell.length_a   1.000
_cell.length_b   1.000
_cell.length_c   1.000
_cell.angle_alpha   90.00
_cell.angle_beta   90.00
_cell.angle_gamma   90.00
#
_symmetry.space_group_name_H-M   'P 1'
#
loop_
_entity.id
_entity.type
_entity.pdbx_description
1 polymer ?
#
loop_
_entity_poly.entity_id
_entity_poly.type
_entity_poly.pdbx_seq_one_letter_code
_entity_poly.pdbx_strand_id
1 'polypeptide(L)'
;MPKATYMYWQKRFDRVNPDKEIEEKILEIRKNNKDYGYRRIYGELRNLGYIINKKKVQRIIQKLGLQVTSFTRKSRKYNSYKGKIGKTAKNRIRRRFNTNIPHQKITTDTTEFKYYEVNERGKLVVKKLYLDPFMDMYNGEIISYSISESPSAKNIMDALEKAIKVTAKSPYRRTFHSDQGWAYQMKVYSKRLKEERIYQSMSRKANCLDNSVMENFFGILKQEIYYGTTYNSYRELKLAIEKYIKYYNEERIKEKLGWLSPKQYRIKHMTV
;
A
#
# COMPACT_ATOMS: atom_id res chain seq x y z
N MET A 1 -54.12 -4.94 -12.29
CA MET A 1 -53.59 -4.29 -11.08
C MET A 1 -54.67 -3.42 -10.45
N PRO A 2 -54.95 -3.50 -9.13
CA PRO A 2 -55.93 -2.63 -8.45
C PRO A 2 -55.57 -1.16 -8.63
N LYS A 3 -56.59 -0.29 -8.82
CA LYS A 3 -56.43 1.16 -9.03
C LYS A 3 -55.61 1.83 -7.91
N ALA A 4 -55.82 1.42 -6.66
CA ALA A 4 -55.08 1.92 -5.51
C ALA A 4 -53.57 1.61 -5.59
N THR A 5 -53.20 0.40 -6.03
CA THR A 5 -51.79 -0.01 -6.25
C THR A 5 -51.16 0.77 -7.38
N TYR A 6 -51.91 1.02 -8.48
CA TYR A 6 -51.44 1.82 -9.59
C TYR A 6 -51.14 3.27 -9.14
N MET A 7 -52.11 3.92 -8.46
CA MET A 7 -51.95 5.29 -7.94
C MET A 7 -50.82 5.40 -6.90
N TYR A 8 -50.63 4.37 -6.05
CA TYR A 8 -49.52 4.30 -5.11
C TYR A 8 -48.15 4.31 -5.81
N TRP A 9 -48.00 3.48 -6.86
CA TRP A 9 -46.76 3.40 -7.61
C TRP A 9 -46.52 4.63 -8.47
N GLN A 10 -47.56 5.21 -9.10
CA GLN A 10 -47.47 6.43 -9.87
C GLN A 10 -46.93 7.59 -9.03
N LYS A 11 -47.50 7.83 -7.84
CA LYS A 11 -47.00 8.82 -6.88
C LYS A 11 -45.56 8.57 -6.45
N ARG A 12 -45.07 7.36 -6.55
CA ARG A 12 -43.73 6.98 -6.16
C ARG A 12 -42.73 7.15 -7.29
N PHE A 13 -43.13 7.00 -8.55
CA PHE A 13 -42.30 7.29 -9.71
C PHE A 13 -42.01 8.80 -9.85
N ASP A 14 -42.92 9.66 -9.45
CA ASP A 14 -42.79 11.10 -9.53
C ASP A 14 -41.99 11.71 -8.35
N ARG A 15 -41.59 10.90 -7.37
CA ARG A 15 -40.79 11.37 -6.25
C ARG A 15 -39.36 11.67 -6.66
N VAL A 16 -38.91 12.86 -6.33
CA VAL A 16 -37.47 13.22 -6.41
C VAL A 16 -36.66 12.18 -5.63
N ASN A 17 -35.63 11.63 -6.25
CA ASN A 17 -34.75 10.67 -5.60
C ASN A 17 -34.04 11.35 -4.40
N PRO A 18 -34.35 10.98 -3.14
CA PRO A 18 -33.75 11.62 -1.97
C PRO A 18 -32.25 11.31 -1.82
N ASP A 19 -31.74 10.36 -2.61
CA ASP A 19 -30.34 9.95 -2.58
C ASP A 19 -29.54 10.55 -3.73
N LYS A 20 -30.13 11.42 -4.59
CA LYS A 20 -29.50 11.93 -5.81
C LYS A 20 -28.17 12.62 -5.55
N GLU A 21 -28.13 13.53 -4.59
CA GLU A 21 -26.89 14.23 -4.20
C GLU A 21 -25.78 13.26 -3.77
N ILE A 22 -26.15 12.26 -2.96
CA ILE A 22 -25.20 11.25 -2.49
C ILE A 22 -24.74 10.34 -3.65
N GLU A 23 -25.63 10.00 -4.57
CA GLU A 23 -25.28 9.21 -5.77
C GLU A 23 -24.28 9.98 -6.64
N GLU A 24 -24.49 11.27 -6.89
CA GLU A 24 -23.58 12.14 -7.64
C GLU A 24 -22.21 12.23 -6.97
N LYS A 25 -22.19 12.40 -5.65
CA LYS A 25 -20.95 12.47 -4.89
C LYS A 25 -20.18 11.15 -4.87
N ILE A 26 -20.89 10.03 -4.79
CA ILE A 26 -20.27 8.68 -4.92
C ILE A 26 -19.64 8.50 -6.31
N LEU A 27 -20.32 8.93 -7.37
CA LEU A 27 -19.77 8.89 -8.73
C LEU A 27 -18.51 9.72 -8.88
N GLU A 28 -18.49 10.94 -8.32
CA GLU A 28 -17.32 11.82 -8.32
C GLU A 28 -16.13 11.18 -7.60
N ILE A 29 -16.34 10.68 -6.36
CA ILE A 29 -15.30 9.98 -5.58
C ILE A 29 -14.78 8.78 -6.37
N ARG A 30 -15.68 8.02 -7.01
CA ARG A 30 -15.32 6.82 -7.77
C ARG A 30 -14.53 7.14 -9.02
N LYS A 31 -14.85 8.25 -9.70
CA LYS A 31 -14.10 8.74 -10.88
C LYS A 31 -12.64 9.02 -10.53
N ASN A 32 -12.40 9.62 -9.37
CA ASN A 32 -11.06 9.97 -8.90
C ASN A 32 -10.33 8.77 -8.29
N ASN A 33 -11.05 7.80 -7.74
CA ASN A 33 -10.51 6.66 -6.98
C ASN A 33 -11.16 5.34 -7.43
N LYS A 34 -10.77 4.84 -8.60
CA LYS A 34 -11.36 3.64 -9.23
C LYS A 34 -11.36 2.38 -8.34
N ASP A 35 -10.42 2.27 -7.42
CA ASP A 35 -10.22 1.11 -6.53
C ASP A 35 -10.83 1.29 -5.13
N TYR A 36 -11.59 2.36 -4.90
CA TYR A 36 -12.29 2.55 -3.64
C TYR A 36 -13.55 1.72 -3.56
N GLY A 37 -13.57 0.72 -2.67
CA GLY A 37 -14.80 0.02 -2.29
C GLY A 37 -15.67 0.87 -1.36
N TYR A 38 -16.88 0.39 -1.06
CA TYR A 38 -17.88 1.11 -0.26
C TYR A 38 -17.34 1.63 1.08
N ARG A 39 -16.39 0.94 1.71
CA ARG A 39 -15.80 1.39 2.99
C ARG A 39 -15.01 2.68 2.84
N ARG A 40 -14.18 2.81 1.80
CA ARG A 40 -13.42 4.05 1.55
C ARG A 40 -14.30 5.16 1.03
N ILE A 41 -15.26 4.86 0.14
CA ILE A 41 -16.25 5.85 -0.30
C ILE A 41 -17.04 6.39 0.89
N TYR A 42 -17.43 5.53 1.84
CA TYR A 42 -18.01 5.97 3.10
C TYR A 42 -17.07 6.88 3.91
N GLY A 43 -15.77 6.53 3.97
CA GLY A 43 -14.76 7.34 4.65
C GLY A 43 -14.62 8.73 4.03
N GLU A 44 -14.57 8.82 2.69
CA GLU A 44 -14.52 10.10 1.96
C GLU A 44 -15.78 10.94 2.19
N LEU A 45 -16.97 10.34 2.11
CA LEU A 45 -18.21 11.05 2.41
C LEU A 45 -18.20 11.64 3.83
N ARG A 46 -17.66 10.90 4.81
CA ARG A 46 -17.50 11.43 6.17
C ARG A 46 -16.50 12.56 6.26
N ASN A 47 -15.38 12.47 5.55
CA ASN A 47 -14.38 13.54 5.47
C ASN A 47 -14.96 14.80 4.83
N LEU A 48 -15.93 14.66 3.92
CA LEU A 48 -16.69 15.75 3.32
C LEU A 48 -17.84 16.26 4.19
N GLY A 49 -18.03 15.72 5.41
CA GLY A 49 -19.06 16.17 6.36
C GLY A 49 -20.41 15.45 6.24
N TYR A 50 -20.58 14.48 5.33
CA TYR A 50 -21.85 13.76 5.22
C TYR A 50 -22.09 12.81 6.40
N ILE A 51 -23.26 12.95 7.02
CA ILE A 51 -23.74 12.01 8.06
C ILE A 51 -24.55 10.91 7.37
N ILE A 52 -23.91 9.79 7.08
CA ILE A 52 -24.52 8.69 6.32
C ILE A 52 -24.18 7.32 6.94
N ASN A 53 -25.08 6.35 6.79
CA ASN A 53 -24.85 4.99 7.24
C ASN A 53 -24.03 4.20 6.20
N LYS A 54 -23.03 3.46 6.66
CA LYS A 54 -22.19 2.58 5.82
C LYS A 54 -23.00 1.60 4.96
N LYS A 55 -24.09 1.03 5.49
CA LYS A 55 -25.01 0.12 4.76
C LYS A 55 -25.73 0.86 3.62
N LYS A 56 -26.11 2.14 3.82
CA LYS A 56 -26.74 2.96 2.78
C LYS A 56 -25.77 3.18 1.61
N VAL A 57 -24.51 3.52 1.90
CA VAL A 57 -23.45 3.69 0.87
C VAL A 57 -23.26 2.38 0.10
N GLN A 58 -23.20 1.25 0.78
CA GLN A 58 -23.05 -0.05 0.14
C GLN A 58 -24.22 -0.35 -0.81
N ARG A 59 -25.47 -0.11 -0.38
CA ARG A 59 -26.68 -0.29 -1.20
C ARG A 59 -26.66 0.59 -2.45
N ILE A 60 -26.27 1.86 -2.31
CA ILE A 60 -26.18 2.79 -3.44
C ILE A 60 -25.12 2.34 -4.45
N ILE A 61 -23.95 1.92 -3.99
CA ILE A 61 -22.87 1.41 -4.84
C ILE A 61 -23.31 0.15 -5.61
N GLN A 62 -24.09 -0.73 -4.97
CA GLN A 62 -24.67 -1.91 -5.63
C GLN A 62 -25.70 -1.51 -6.67
N LYS A 63 -26.60 -0.55 -6.34
CA LYS A 63 -27.61 0.00 -7.27
C LYS A 63 -26.96 0.61 -8.52
N LEU A 64 -25.85 1.32 -8.35
CA LEU A 64 -25.12 1.98 -9.44
C LEU A 64 -24.15 1.05 -10.20
N GLY A 65 -24.03 -0.22 -9.83
CA GLY A 65 -23.11 -1.16 -10.47
C GLY A 65 -21.62 -0.82 -10.26
N LEU A 66 -21.28 -0.08 -9.20
CA LEU A 66 -19.94 0.44 -8.94
C LEU A 66 -19.08 -0.47 -8.02
N GLN A 67 -19.31 -1.77 -8.01
CA GLN A 67 -18.48 -2.70 -7.23
C GLN A 67 -17.04 -2.69 -7.76
N VAL A 68 -16.08 -2.84 -6.83
CA VAL A 68 -14.65 -2.90 -7.20
C VAL A 68 -14.34 -4.27 -7.79
N THR A 69 -13.65 -4.29 -8.92
CA THR A 69 -13.21 -5.50 -9.62
C THR A 69 -11.73 -5.83 -9.39
N SER A 70 -10.92 -4.90 -8.85
CA SER A 70 -9.46 -5.02 -8.64
C SER A 70 -9.25 -5.98 -7.49
N PHE A 71 -9.57 -6.52 -6.68
CA PHE A 71 -9.20 -7.40 -5.56
C PHE A 71 -9.79 -8.83 -5.69
N THR A 72 -10.15 -9.23 -6.90
CA THR A 72 -10.76 -10.54 -7.17
C THR A 72 -9.73 -11.64 -7.42
N ARG A 73 -8.48 -11.32 -7.70
CA ARG A 73 -7.44 -12.32 -7.98
C ARG A 73 -6.90 -12.91 -6.68
N LYS A 74 -6.90 -14.24 -6.60
CA LYS A 74 -6.25 -14.97 -5.50
C LYS A 74 -4.74 -14.72 -5.55
N SER A 75 -4.13 -14.44 -4.40
CA SER A 75 -2.67 -14.38 -4.27
C SER A 75 -2.07 -15.75 -4.61
N ARG A 76 -0.92 -15.76 -5.30
CA ARG A 76 -0.15 -16.99 -5.52
C ARG A 76 0.41 -17.47 -4.18
N LYS A 77 0.62 -18.79 -4.06
CA LYS A 77 1.27 -19.36 -2.88
C LYS A 77 2.62 -18.67 -2.64
N TYR A 78 2.85 -18.27 -1.42
CA TYR A 78 4.12 -17.71 -0.96
C TYR A 78 5.23 -18.75 -1.15
N ASN A 79 6.38 -18.31 -1.66
CA ASN A 79 7.59 -19.11 -1.76
C ASN A 79 8.68 -18.41 -0.95
N SER A 80 9.04 -18.97 0.20
CA SER A 80 10.08 -18.41 1.06
C SER A 80 11.46 -18.47 0.41
N TYR A 81 12.34 -17.54 0.79
CA TYR A 81 13.74 -17.54 0.34
C TYR A 81 14.41 -18.89 0.63
N LYS A 82 14.94 -19.54 -0.43
CA LYS A 82 15.59 -20.85 -0.38
C LYS A 82 17.13 -20.76 -0.42
N GLY A 83 17.71 -19.56 -0.41
CA GLY A 83 19.16 -19.37 -0.47
C GLY A 83 19.90 -19.80 0.80
N LYS A 84 21.24 -19.83 0.73
CA LYS A 84 22.10 -20.06 1.90
C LYS A 84 21.88 -18.94 2.91
N ILE A 85 21.66 -19.32 4.17
CA ILE A 85 21.44 -18.40 5.28
C ILE A 85 22.80 -18.02 5.84
N GLY A 86 23.15 -16.75 5.76
CA GLY A 86 24.32 -16.19 6.41
C GLY A 86 24.02 -15.78 7.86
N LYS A 87 24.62 -14.70 8.32
CA LYS A 87 24.42 -14.18 9.69
C LYS A 87 23.05 -13.50 9.81
N THR A 88 22.14 -14.09 10.58
CA THR A 88 20.80 -13.54 10.83
C THR A 88 20.75 -12.73 12.12
N ALA A 89 19.88 -11.73 12.17
CA ALA A 89 19.57 -10.97 13.37
C ALA A 89 18.34 -11.56 14.09
N LYS A 90 18.29 -11.40 15.42
CA LYS A 90 17.17 -11.85 16.25
C LYS A 90 15.87 -11.11 15.87
N ASN A 91 14.74 -11.81 15.78
CA ASN A 91 13.43 -11.16 15.61
C ASN A 91 13.07 -10.38 16.88
N ARG A 92 13.17 -9.04 16.78
CA ARG A 92 12.85 -8.12 17.88
C ARG A 92 11.40 -7.66 17.87
N ILE A 93 10.76 -7.65 16.67
CA ILE A 93 9.38 -7.19 16.49
C ILE A 93 8.38 -8.21 17.06
N ARG A 94 8.63 -9.52 16.85
CA ARG A 94 7.78 -10.61 17.35
C ARG A 94 6.29 -10.38 17.01
N ARG A 95 5.99 -9.98 15.75
CA ARG A 95 4.66 -9.63 15.23
C ARG A 95 3.98 -8.44 15.92
N ARG A 96 4.68 -7.66 16.74
CA ARG A 96 4.17 -6.41 17.30
C ARG A 96 4.37 -5.27 16.29
N PHE A 97 3.56 -5.30 15.23
CA PHE A 97 3.65 -4.36 14.11
C PHE A 97 3.08 -2.97 14.41
N ASN A 98 2.37 -2.82 15.51
CA ASN A 98 1.85 -1.53 15.95
C ASN A 98 2.89 -0.80 16.81
N THR A 99 2.98 0.50 16.63
CA THR A 99 3.72 1.41 17.48
C THR A 99 2.98 2.74 17.53
N ASN A 100 3.03 3.41 18.67
CA ASN A 100 2.46 4.75 18.84
C ASN A 100 3.51 5.85 18.60
N ILE A 101 4.73 5.45 18.25
CA ILE A 101 5.86 6.35 18.08
C ILE A 101 6.26 6.35 16.61
N PRO A 102 6.15 7.50 15.93
CA PRO A 102 6.61 7.66 14.56
C PRO A 102 8.10 7.33 14.42
N HIS A 103 8.47 6.73 13.29
CA HIS A 103 9.85 6.40 12.93
C HIS A 103 10.57 5.42 13.87
N GLN A 104 9.88 4.82 14.82
CA GLN A 104 10.49 3.85 15.77
C GLN A 104 10.70 2.47 15.14
N LYS A 105 9.72 1.98 14.40
CA LYS A 105 9.76 0.66 13.77
C LYS A 105 9.56 0.80 12.27
N ILE A 106 10.60 0.48 11.53
CA ILE A 106 10.60 0.50 10.08
C ILE A 106 10.68 -0.92 9.55
N THR A 107 9.89 -1.24 8.54
CA THR A 107 9.97 -2.53 7.84
C THR A 107 10.34 -2.33 6.39
N THR A 108 11.05 -3.31 5.83
CA THR A 108 11.48 -3.34 4.44
C THR A 108 11.41 -4.74 3.86
N ASP A 109 11.25 -4.82 2.58
CA ASP A 109 11.28 -6.05 1.78
C ASP A 109 11.47 -5.69 0.31
N THR A 110 11.84 -6.67 -0.50
CA THR A 110 12.02 -6.50 -1.95
C THR A 110 10.86 -7.15 -2.70
N THR A 111 10.30 -6.43 -3.68
CA THR A 111 9.32 -7.04 -4.59
C THR A 111 9.72 -6.88 -6.04
N GLU A 112 9.43 -7.92 -6.83
CA GLU A 112 9.70 -7.98 -8.27
C GLU A 112 8.44 -7.66 -9.07
N PHE A 113 8.63 -6.91 -10.16
CA PHE A 113 7.66 -6.66 -11.22
C PHE A 113 8.26 -7.09 -12.55
N LYS A 114 7.40 -7.36 -13.54
CA LYS A 114 7.79 -7.65 -14.91
C LYS A 114 7.25 -6.57 -15.83
N TYR A 115 8.03 -6.22 -16.83
CA TYR A 115 7.62 -5.36 -17.93
C TYR A 115 8.12 -5.95 -19.25
N TYR A 116 7.66 -5.45 -20.35
CA TYR A 116 7.90 -6.01 -21.68
C TYR A 116 8.60 -4.96 -22.54
N GLU A 117 9.62 -5.36 -23.26
CA GLU A 117 10.29 -4.52 -24.24
C GLU A 117 10.48 -5.29 -25.54
N VAL A 118 10.47 -4.58 -26.64
CA VAL A 118 10.83 -5.15 -27.94
C VAL A 118 12.34 -4.93 -28.14
N ASN A 119 13.08 -6.01 -28.32
CA ASN A 119 14.52 -5.92 -28.57
C ASN A 119 14.80 -5.48 -30.01
N GLU A 120 16.08 -5.21 -30.34
CA GLU A 120 16.55 -4.78 -31.67
C GLU A 120 16.14 -5.73 -32.83
N ARG A 121 15.83 -7.01 -32.50
CA ARG A 121 15.38 -8.04 -33.44
C ARG A 121 13.85 -8.13 -33.53
N GLY A 122 13.10 -7.17 -32.98
CA GLY A 122 11.64 -7.17 -32.98
C GLY A 122 10.98 -8.20 -32.08
N LYS A 123 11.73 -8.90 -31.19
CA LYS A 123 11.17 -9.89 -30.28
C LYS A 123 10.79 -9.27 -28.94
N LEU A 124 9.62 -9.66 -28.45
CA LEU A 124 9.17 -9.28 -27.10
C LEU A 124 10.02 -9.98 -26.03
N VAL A 125 10.65 -9.20 -25.17
CA VAL A 125 11.49 -9.68 -24.06
C VAL A 125 10.86 -9.26 -22.73
N VAL A 126 10.81 -10.20 -21.79
CA VAL A 126 10.34 -9.94 -20.42
C VAL A 126 11.52 -9.50 -19.58
N LYS A 127 11.46 -8.27 -19.08
CA LYS A 127 12.45 -7.72 -18.14
C LYS A 127 11.87 -7.56 -16.74
N LYS A 128 12.72 -7.31 -15.77
CA LYS A 128 12.35 -7.22 -14.37
C LYS A 128 12.67 -5.84 -13.82
N LEU A 129 11.83 -5.41 -12.89
CA LEU A 129 12.03 -4.22 -12.06
C LEU A 129 11.87 -4.63 -10.59
N TYR A 130 12.74 -4.11 -9.75
CA TYR A 130 12.75 -4.37 -8.30
C TYR A 130 12.43 -3.09 -7.56
N LEU A 131 11.57 -3.21 -6.53
CA LEU A 131 11.22 -2.13 -5.62
C LEU A 131 11.60 -2.54 -4.20
N ASP A 132 12.39 -1.70 -3.53
CA ASP A 132 12.89 -1.87 -2.16
C ASP A 132 12.39 -0.72 -1.28
N PRO A 133 11.16 -0.75 -0.75
CA PRO A 133 10.62 0.32 0.07
C PRO A 133 10.95 0.12 1.54
N PHE A 134 11.07 1.23 2.27
CA PHE A 134 11.10 1.29 3.73
C PHE A 134 9.81 1.93 4.23
N MET A 135 9.08 1.21 5.06
CA MET A 135 7.77 1.63 5.57
C MET A 135 7.81 1.84 7.08
N ASP A 136 7.26 2.96 7.54
CA ASP A 136 7.02 3.19 8.96
C ASP A 136 5.80 2.39 9.44
N MET A 137 5.98 1.56 10.45
CA MET A 137 4.90 0.77 11.05
C MET A 137 3.92 1.60 11.87
N TYR A 138 4.24 2.87 12.18
CA TYR A 138 3.35 3.77 12.90
C TYR A 138 2.06 4.06 12.11
N ASN A 139 2.21 4.47 10.87
CA ASN A 139 1.10 4.88 10.00
C ASN A 139 1.06 4.13 8.66
N GLY A 140 2.09 3.33 8.35
CA GLY A 140 2.26 2.64 7.08
C GLY A 140 2.69 3.56 5.95
N GLU A 141 3.39 4.66 6.24
CA GLU A 141 3.98 5.57 5.25
C GLU A 141 5.25 4.95 4.64
N ILE A 142 5.40 5.03 3.32
CA ILE A 142 6.64 4.69 2.65
C ILE A 142 7.58 5.89 2.78
N ILE A 143 8.57 5.79 3.65
CA ILE A 143 9.49 6.88 3.99
C ILE A 143 10.68 6.99 3.04
N SER A 144 11.05 5.89 2.42
CA SER A 144 12.07 5.85 1.34
C SER A 144 11.87 4.62 0.48
N TYR A 145 12.46 4.63 -0.70
CA TYR A 145 12.49 3.46 -1.59
C TYR A 145 13.61 3.60 -2.62
N SER A 146 13.98 2.46 -3.23
CA SER A 146 14.72 2.41 -4.49
C SER A 146 13.96 1.61 -5.54
N ILE A 147 14.20 1.92 -6.81
CA ILE A 147 13.67 1.19 -7.97
C ILE A 147 14.84 0.90 -8.91
N SER A 148 14.96 -0.35 -9.34
CA SER A 148 16.10 -0.81 -10.14
C SER A 148 15.74 -1.93 -11.10
N GLU A 149 16.56 -2.14 -12.12
CA GLU A 149 16.41 -3.24 -13.09
C GLU A 149 17.03 -4.56 -12.58
N SER A 150 17.90 -4.48 -11.58
CA SER A 150 18.54 -5.64 -10.97
C SER A 150 18.60 -5.50 -9.45
N PRO A 151 18.49 -6.61 -8.70
CA PRO A 151 18.67 -6.57 -7.26
C PRO A 151 20.15 -6.28 -6.96
N SER A 152 20.44 -5.15 -6.35
CA SER A 152 21.81 -4.75 -6.02
C SER A 152 21.94 -4.25 -4.58
N ALA A 153 23.10 -4.50 -3.99
CA ALA A 153 23.45 -4.00 -2.69
C ALA A 153 23.38 -2.46 -2.63
N LYS A 154 23.86 -1.79 -3.68
CA LYS A 154 23.86 -0.34 -3.78
C LYS A 154 22.47 0.26 -3.65
N ASN A 155 21.51 -0.26 -4.40
CA ASN A 155 20.14 0.28 -4.41
C ASN A 155 19.47 0.17 -3.03
N ILE A 156 19.64 -0.98 -2.36
CA ILE A 156 19.11 -1.18 -1.00
C ILE A 156 19.79 -0.25 0.00
N MET A 157 21.11 -0.05 -0.13
CA MET A 157 21.85 0.88 0.72
C MET A 157 21.44 2.34 0.48
N ASP A 158 21.20 2.75 -0.77
CA ASP A 158 20.70 4.09 -1.10
C ASP A 158 19.32 4.36 -0.48
N ALA A 159 18.42 3.38 -0.51
CA ALA A 159 17.12 3.48 0.14
C ALA A 159 17.26 3.47 1.67
N LEU A 160 18.17 2.67 2.23
CA LEU A 160 18.49 2.65 3.66
C LEU A 160 19.00 4.02 4.15
N GLU A 161 19.94 4.65 3.44
CA GLU A 161 20.47 5.96 3.81
C GLU A 161 19.37 7.03 3.87
N LYS A 162 18.47 7.02 2.90
CA LYS A 162 17.29 7.90 2.91
C LYS A 162 16.39 7.62 4.12
N ALA A 163 16.12 6.34 4.43
CA ALA A 163 15.32 5.96 5.59
C ALA A 163 15.99 6.39 6.91
N ILE A 164 17.30 6.23 7.02
CA ILE A 164 18.10 6.68 8.19
C ILE A 164 17.95 8.19 8.38
N LYS A 165 18.10 8.99 7.32
CA LYS A 165 17.95 10.46 7.36
C LYS A 165 16.55 10.87 7.81
N VAL A 166 15.50 10.29 7.23
CA VAL A 166 14.10 10.61 7.58
C VAL A 166 13.82 10.29 9.04
N THR A 167 14.37 9.20 9.56
CA THR A 167 14.11 8.71 10.93
C THR A 167 15.10 9.24 11.97
N ALA A 168 16.07 10.07 11.59
CA ALA A 168 17.18 10.53 12.46
C ALA A 168 16.69 11.27 13.73
N LYS A 169 15.58 12.01 13.62
CA LYS A 169 14.99 12.77 14.73
C LYS A 169 14.12 11.93 15.67
N SER A 170 14.02 10.60 15.48
CA SER A 170 13.25 9.76 16.39
C SER A 170 13.88 9.81 17.79
N PRO A 171 13.10 10.15 18.86
CA PRO A 171 13.61 10.27 20.21
C PRO A 171 13.98 8.92 20.83
N TYR A 172 13.53 7.83 20.21
CA TYR A 172 13.77 6.48 20.70
C TYR A 172 14.66 5.69 19.76
N ARG A 173 15.27 4.63 20.30
CA ARG A 173 16.07 3.72 19.51
C ARG A 173 15.23 3.05 18.43
N ARG A 174 15.62 3.22 17.19
CA ARG A 174 14.93 2.70 16.00
C ARG A 174 15.14 1.19 15.84
N THR A 175 14.18 0.51 15.22
CA THR A 175 14.28 -0.92 14.84
C THR A 175 13.94 -1.05 13.37
N PHE A 176 14.86 -1.58 12.56
CA PHE A 176 14.63 -1.86 11.16
C PHE A 176 14.45 -3.38 10.98
N HIS A 177 13.32 -3.75 10.43
CA HIS A 177 12.89 -5.14 10.28
C HIS A 177 12.83 -5.54 8.81
N SER A 178 13.33 -6.73 8.50
CA SER A 178 13.28 -7.32 7.17
C SER A 178 13.03 -8.83 7.23
N ASP A 179 12.84 -9.46 6.07
CA ASP A 179 13.01 -10.90 5.95
C ASP A 179 14.49 -11.31 6.07
N GLN A 180 14.80 -12.59 5.79
CA GLN A 180 16.17 -13.11 5.76
C GLN A 180 16.78 -13.05 4.35
N GLY A 181 16.37 -12.10 3.51
CA GLY A 181 16.96 -11.90 2.19
C GLY A 181 18.46 -11.61 2.25
N TRP A 182 19.19 -12.00 1.20
CA TRP A 182 20.66 -11.90 1.15
C TRP A 182 21.17 -10.48 1.42
N ALA A 183 20.46 -9.48 0.92
CA ALA A 183 20.85 -8.08 1.03
C ALA A 183 20.88 -7.59 2.48
N TYR A 184 19.92 -8.01 3.28
CA TYR A 184 19.81 -7.64 4.70
C TYR A 184 20.80 -8.40 5.59
N GLN A 185 21.42 -9.48 5.07
CA GLN A 185 22.47 -10.26 5.73
C GLN A 185 23.88 -9.71 5.46
N MET A 186 24.02 -8.76 4.55
CA MET A 186 25.33 -8.15 4.20
C MET A 186 25.97 -7.47 5.40
N LYS A 187 27.30 -7.64 5.52
CA LYS A 187 28.09 -6.97 6.57
C LYS A 187 27.94 -5.45 6.50
N VAL A 188 27.90 -4.86 5.29
CA VAL A 188 27.76 -3.42 5.08
C VAL A 188 26.43 -2.90 5.62
N TYR A 189 25.30 -3.62 5.36
CA TYR A 189 24.00 -3.27 5.87
C TYR A 189 23.97 -3.32 7.41
N SER A 190 24.41 -4.43 8.00
CA SER A 190 24.44 -4.58 9.46
C SER A 190 25.39 -3.64 10.16
N LYS A 191 26.54 -3.31 9.55
CA LYS A 191 27.50 -2.32 10.06
C LYS A 191 26.88 -0.93 10.09
N ARG A 192 26.24 -0.54 8.98
CA ARG A 192 25.60 0.78 8.86
C ARG A 192 24.49 1.00 9.90
N LEU A 193 23.64 -0.02 10.14
CA LEU A 193 22.64 0.05 11.20
C LEU A 193 23.25 0.20 12.59
N LYS A 194 24.38 -0.47 12.86
CA LYS A 194 25.09 -0.36 14.15
C LYS A 194 25.66 1.04 14.38
N GLU A 195 26.27 1.63 13.36
CA GLU A 195 26.81 2.99 13.39
C GLU A 195 25.73 4.00 13.81
N GLU A 196 24.52 3.82 13.30
CA GLU A 196 23.36 4.64 13.62
C GLU A 196 22.62 4.22 14.90
N ARG A 197 23.15 3.28 15.67
CA ARG A 197 22.51 2.69 16.86
C ARG A 197 21.11 2.14 16.60
N ILE A 198 20.85 1.64 15.39
CA ILE A 198 19.58 1.03 14.97
C ILE A 198 19.61 -0.47 15.27
N TYR A 199 18.53 -1.01 15.84
CA TYR A 199 18.38 -2.44 15.98
C TYR A 199 18.02 -3.08 14.64
N GLN A 200 18.84 -4.02 14.19
CA GLN A 200 18.44 -4.94 13.13
C GLN A 200 17.51 -6.00 13.70
N SER A 201 16.43 -6.28 12.99
CA SER A 201 15.46 -7.35 13.29
C SER A 201 15.15 -8.12 12.01
N MET A 202 15.09 -9.44 12.09
CA MET A 202 14.75 -10.28 10.94
C MET A 202 13.61 -11.23 11.27
N SER A 203 12.78 -11.54 10.28
CA SER A 203 11.75 -12.57 10.35
C SER A 203 12.37 -13.92 10.68
N ARG A 204 11.60 -14.82 11.28
CA ARG A 204 12.02 -16.20 11.44
C ARG A 204 12.02 -16.92 10.08
N LYS A 205 12.87 -17.92 9.92
CA LYS A 205 12.94 -18.72 8.70
C LYS A 205 11.57 -19.32 8.37
N ALA A 206 11.19 -19.24 7.09
CA ALA A 206 9.93 -19.76 6.56
C ALA A 206 8.64 -19.23 7.25
N ASN A 207 8.70 -18.06 7.87
CA ASN A 207 7.56 -17.47 8.56
C ASN A 207 7.15 -16.13 7.90
N CYS A 208 6.30 -16.24 6.87
CA CYS A 208 5.76 -15.07 6.14
C CYS A 208 4.99 -14.09 7.04
N LEU A 209 4.34 -14.58 8.08
CA LEU A 209 3.58 -13.74 9.01
C LEU A 209 4.46 -12.71 9.75
N ASP A 210 5.76 -12.92 9.79
CA ASP A 210 6.68 -11.99 10.45
C ASP A 210 6.98 -10.74 9.60
N ASN A 211 6.61 -10.72 8.28
CA ASN A 211 6.71 -9.56 7.39
C ASN A 211 5.39 -9.20 6.69
N SER A 212 4.26 -9.60 7.27
CA SER A 212 2.93 -9.45 6.69
C SER A 212 2.53 -8.00 6.34
N VAL A 213 3.14 -7.00 6.98
CA VAL A 213 2.89 -5.58 6.70
C VAL A 213 3.37 -5.21 5.31
N MET A 214 4.58 -5.65 4.92
CA MET A 214 5.12 -5.42 3.57
C MET A 214 4.41 -6.25 2.51
N GLU A 215 4.09 -7.50 2.82
CA GLU A 215 3.30 -8.36 1.93
C GLU A 215 1.93 -7.73 1.60
N ASN A 216 1.27 -7.16 2.60
CA ASN A 216 0.01 -6.46 2.41
C ASN A 216 0.17 -5.21 1.51
N PHE A 217 1.21 -4.40 1.74
CA PHE A 217 1.51 -3.25 0.88
C PHE A 217 1.74 -3.66 -0.57
N PHE A 218 2.58 -4.66 -0.80
CA PHE A 218 2.84 -5.17 -2.15
C PHE A 218 1.60 -5.76 -2.82
N GLY A 219 0.78 -6.46 -2.05
CA GLY A 219 -0.50 -6.98 -2.53
C GLY A 219 -1.42 -5.86 -3.01
N ILE A 220 -1.57 -4.81 -2.22
CA ILE A 220 -2.40 -3.64 -2.55
C ILE A 220 -1.84 -2.91 -3.78
N LEU A 221 -0.54 -2.60 -3.80
CA LEU A 221 0.12 -1.93 -4.91
C LEU A 221 -0.09 -2.72 -6.21
N LYS A 222 0.20 -4.03 -6.19
CA LYS A 222 0.04 -4.88 -7.37
C LYS A 222 -1.41 -4.99 -7.84
N GLN A 223 -2.38 -5.00 -6.93
CA GLN A 223 -3.81 -5.03 -7.29
C GLN A 223 -4.27 -3.70 -7.91
N GLU A 224 -3.80 -2.58 -7.40
CA GLU A 224 -4.29 -1.27 -7.81
C GLU A 224 -3.64 -0.75 -9.11
N ILE A 225 -2.36 -1.08 -9.39
CA ILE A 225 -1.68 -0.56 -10.59
C ILE A 225 -1.04 -1.60 -11.50
N TYR A 226 -0.78 -2.81 -11.03
CA TYR A 226 0.02 -3.75 -11.80
C TYR A 226 -0.80 -4.86 -12.46
N TYR A 227 -1.71 -5.52 -11.72
CA TYR A 227 -2.49 -6.60 -12.31
C TYR A 227 -3.54 -6.06 -13.29
N GLY A 228 -3.53 -6.63 -14.50
CA GLY A 228 -4.42 -6.21 -15.58
C GLY A 228 -3.86 -5.06 -16.44
N THR A 229 -2.66 -4.56 -16.12
CA THR A 229 -1.94 -3.55 -16.92
C THR A 229 -0.66 -4.16 -17.49
N THR A 230 -0.38 -3.92 -18.77
CA THR A 230 0.89 -4.30 -19.40
C THR A 230 1.75 -3.05 -19.50
N TYR A 231 2.98 -3.14 -19.04
CA TYR A 231 3.97 -2.06 -19.10
C TYR A 231 5.00 -2.39 -20.19
N ASN A 232 5.23 -1.44 -21.09
CA ASN A 232 6.07 -1.65 -22.27
C ASN A 232 7.47 -1.04 -22.13
N SER A 233 7.81 -0.47 -20.98
CA SER A 233 9.16 0.01 -20.68
C SER A 233 9.42 0.09 -19.17
N TYR A 234 10.71 0.06 -18.83
CA TYR A 234 11.17 0.35 -17.46
C TYR A 234 10.66 1.72 -16.97
N ARG A 235 10.75 2.73 -17.81
CA ARG A 235 10.35 4.11 -17.47
C ARG A 235 8.87 4.20 -17.15
N GLU A 236 8.02 3.56 -17.94
CA GLU A 236 6.57 3.54 -17.74
C GLU A 236 6.21 2.91 -16.39
N LEU A 237 6.73 1.70 -16.12
CA LEU A 237 6.47 1.00 -14.86
C LEU A 237 7.03 1.75 -13.65
N LYS A 238 8.25 2.30 -13.76
CA LYS A 238 8.86 3.12 -12.71
C LYS A 238 8.00 4.32 -12.36
N LEU A 239 7.57 5.10 -13.35
CA LEU A 239 6.69 6.25 -13.15
C LEU A 239 5.35 5.86 -12.51
N ALA A 240 4.76 4.73 -12.91
CA ALA A 240 3.53 4.24 -12.31
C ALA A 240 3.71 3.92 -10.82
N ILE A 241 4.82 3.26 -10.45
CA ILE A 241 5.15 2.95 -9.05
C ILE A 241 5.40 4.23 -8.24
N GLU A 242 6.17 5.19 -8.77
CA GLU A 242 6.47 6.46 -8.11
C GLU A 242 5.19 7.28 -7.85
N LYS A 243 4.32 7.41 -8.87
CA LYS A 243 3.01 8.05 -8.74
C LYS A 243 2.14 7.35 -7.71
N TYR A 244 2.16 6.01 -7.71
CA TYR A 244 1.40 5.23 -6.74
C TYR A 244 1.88 5.44 -5.31
N ILE A 245 3.19 5.42 -5.05
CA ILE A 245 3.74 5.65 -3.71
C ILE A 245 3.36 7.05 -3.20
N LYS A 246 3.41 8.06 -4.07
CA LYS A 246 2.94 9.41 -3.73
C LYS A 246 1.46 9.40 -3.35
N TYR A 247 0.59 8.87 -4.21
CA TYR A 247 -0.83 8.72 -3.95
C TYR A 247 -1.11 7.93 -2.66
N TYR A 248 -0.42 6.81 -2.46
CA TYR A 248 -0.58 5.96 -1.27
C TYR A 248 -0.25 6.70 0.02
N ASN A 249 0.80 7.52 0.01
CA ASN A 249 1.21 8.29 1.17
C ASN A 249 0.33 9.52 1.43
N GLU A 250 -0.07 10.23 0.38
CA GLU A 250 -0.67 11.56 0.49
C GLU A 250 -2.20 11.55 0.41
N GLU A 251 -2.79 10.61 -0.33
CA GLU A 251 -4.20 10.64 -0.69
C GLU A 251 -4.97 9.38 -0.26
N ARG A 252 -4.34 8.20 -0.31
CA ARG A 252 -5.02 6.93 -0.08
C ARG A 252 -5.42 6.76 1.38
N ILE A 253 -6.69 7.01 1.67
CA ILE A 253 -7.24 6.94 3.03
C ILE A 253 -7.30 5.49 3.57
N LYS A 254 -7.15 5.36 4.89
CA LYS A 254 -7.19 4.08 5.61
C LYS A 254 -8.14 4.15 6.80
N GLU A 255 -9.05 3.18 6.93
CA GLU A 255 -9.98 3.09 8.07
C GLU A 255 -9.23 3.05 9.40
N LYS A 256 -8.10 2.31 9.47
CA LYS A 256 -7.24 2.21 10.65
C LYS A 256 -6.63 3.56 11.10
N LEU A 257 -6.50 4.51 10.19
CA LEU A 257 -5.98 5.86 10.46
C LEU A 257 -7.09 6.90 10.61
N GLY A 258 -8.30 6.48 10.91
CA GLY A 258 -9.44 7.40 11.05
C GLY A 258 -9.83 8.07 9.72
N TRP A 259 -9.68 7.35 8.60
CA TRP A 259 -9.94 7.84 7.24
C TRP A 259 -8.99 8.94 6.77
N LEU A 260 -7.79 8.97 7.32
CA LEU A 260 -6.68 9.81 6.84
C LEU A 260 -5.73 8.98 5.99
N SER A 261 -4.97 9.66 5.12
CA SER A 261 -3.81 9.06 4.48
C SER A 261 -2.65 8.92 5.47
N PRO A 262 -1.63 8.07 5.19
CA PRO A 262 -0.46 7.95 6.05
C PRO A 262 0.17 9.29 6.42
N LYS A 263 0.43 10.15 5.44
CA LYS A 263 1.04 11.47 5.65
C LYS A 263 0.15 12.42 6.45
N GLN A 264 -1.15 12.47 6.13
CA GLN A 264 -2.12 13.29 6.88
C GLN A 264 -2.20 12.85 8.35
N TYR A 265 -2.22 11.53 8.58
CA TYR A 265 -2.22 10.98 9.95
C TYR A 265 -0.98 11.40 10.72
N ARG A 266 0.21 11.29 10.11
CA ARG A 266 1.46 11.72 10.75
C ARG A 266 1.44 13.22 11.09
N ILE A 267 1.10 14.08 10.13
CA ILE A 267 1.05 15.52 10.35
C ILE A 267 0.10 15.86 11.50
N LYS A 268 -1.12 15.32 11.47
CA LYS A 268 -2.13 15.59 12.51
C LYS A 268 -1.68 15.20 13.93
N HIS A 269 -0.87 14.15 14.08
CA HIS A 269 -0.49 13.58 15.39
C HIS A 269 0.95 13.89 15.80
N MET A 270 1.76 14.51 14.93
CA MET A 270 3.11 14.99 15.27
C MET A 270 3.15 16.50 15.58
N THR A 271 2.06 17.22 15.36
CA THR A 271 1.95 18.67 15.63
C THR A 271 1.44 18.96 17.05
N VAL A 272 1.47 17.94 17.93
CA VAL A 272 1.11 18.10 19.36
C VAL A 272 2.34 17.91 20.19
#